data_986a9d6ac30f07b98851a1b9cee594bf
#
_entry.id   986a9d6ac30f07b98851a1b9cee594bf
#
_cell.length_a   1.000
_cell.length_b   1.000
_cell.length_c   1.000
_cell.angle_alpha   90.00
_cell.angle_beta   90.00
_cell.angle_gamma   90.00
#
_symmetry.space_group_name_H-M   'P 1'
#
loop_
_entity.id
_entity.type
_entity.pdbx_description
1 polymer ?
#
loop_
_entity_poly.entity_id
_entity_poly.type
_entity_poly.pdbx_seq_one_letter_code
_entity_poly.pdbx_strand_id
1 'polypeptide(L)'
;PVEDCLCPIFAEHAVQSVNALTEKAHSLTPGKKTLISPYGIGLSEFDHPDFEKQMAKLKVDIIAYQDEVGCVRDKFTLPRLKKNWQRMRDIHNRLNIEMWANCETFTWEEGTNDRQSALIPAAYSRLLSQQVAASVAGVDKIISFMFGGIIEDPKSAYQLGQPVWSNNLYNNYMAWKEGDSFWKLFEATLLDKLVNSAKSEMIGKVDMKALADGRVAEEDSGDSRWVRFEKGHHEVVIDLQKNTSLQKVLVRTLNYNQEKIGAPLKVYVYTSQDGQTYNLASIKDAPYFPNNKHDTWIDAVLIDNLKEKTRYVKVAFDALENVYMDEIFVNPSIR
;
A
#
# COMPACT_ATOMS: atom_id res chain seq x y z
N PRO A 1 23.31 -19.74 -17.16
CA PRO A 1 22.92 -19.00 -15.99
C PRO A 1 22.15 -17.76 -16.41
N VAL A 2 20.89 -17.69 -15.98
CA VAL A 2 19.95 -16.60 -16.32
C VAL A 2 20.21 -15.40 -15.39
N GLU A 3 21.14 -15.53 -14.46
CA GLU A 3 21.36 -14.62 -13.35
C GLU A 3 22.09 -13.30 -13.70
N ASP A 4 22.62 -13.22 -14.95
CA ASP A 4 23.36 -12.02 -15.40
C ASP A 4 22.62 -11.27 -16.52
N CYS A 5 21.33 -11.49 -16.70
CA CYS A 5 20.57 -10.81 -17.75
C CYS A 5 20.12 -9.41 -17.29
N LEU A 6 20.63 -8.41 -17.97
CA LEU A 6 20.06 -7.06 -17.96
C LEU A 6 18.61 -7.13 -18.43
N CYS A 7 17.72 -6.33 -17.79
CA CYS A 7 16.35 -6.17 -18.28
C CYS A 7 16.34 -5.96 -19.80
N PRO A 8 15.57 -6.73 -20.57
CA PRO A 8 15.66 -6.76 -22.03
C PRO A 8 15.60 -5.39 -22.69
N ILE A 9 14.87 -4.43 -22.13
CA ILE A 9 14.75 -3.08 -22.69
C ILE A 9 16.03 -2.24 -22.55
N PHE A 10 16.93 -2.62 -21.67
CA PHE A 10 18.23 -1.98 -21.49
C PHE A 10 19.39 -2.76 -22.12
N ALA A 11 19.09 -3.86 -22.81
CA ALA A 11 20.09 -4.53 -23.63
C ALA A 11 20.52 -3.62 -24.80
N GLU A 12 21.78 -3.75 -25.25
CA GLU A 12 22.37 -2.87 -26.27
C GLU A 12 21.49 -2.67 -27.54
N HIS A 13 20.94 -3.78 -28.08
CA HIS A 13 20.09 -3.72 -29.26
C HIS A 13 18.73 -3.05 -29.00
N ALA A 14 18.19 -3.18 -27.79
CA ALA A 14 16.94 -2.53 -27.41
C ALA A 14 17.16 -1.02 -27.25
N VAL A 15 18.26 -0.61 -26.61
CA VAL A 15 18.64 0.81 -26.49
C VAL A 15 18.81 1.45 -27.87
N GLN A 16 19.46 0.77 -28.81
CA GLN A 16 19.60 1.25 -30.20
C GLN A 16 18.23 1.43 -30.88
N SER A 17 17.34 0.46 -30.73
CA SER A 17 15.98 0.52 -31.31
C SER A 17 15.14 1.64 -30.70
N VAL A 18 15.16 1.78 -29.37
CA VAL A 18 14.47 2.86 -28.65
C VAL A 18 14.98 4.22 -29.11
N ASN A 19 16.29 4.39 -29.25
CA ASN A 19 16.88 5.63 -29.69
C ASN A 19 16.47 5.99 -31.12
N ALA A 20 16.48 5.02 -32.03
CA ALA A 20 16.03 5.23 -33.42
C ALA A 20 14.55 5.66 -33.50
N LEU A 21 13.68 5.04 -32.68
CA LEU A 21 12.27 5.41 -32.60
C LEU A 21 12.10 6.82 -31.97
N THR A 22 12.84 7.13 -30.92
CA THR A 22 12.84 8.43 -30.26
C THR A 22 13.25 9.55 -31.25
N GLU A 23 14.35 9.38 -31.96
CA GLU A 23 14.83 10.34 -32.95
C GLU A 23 13.79 10.55 -34.07
N LYS A 24 13.17 9.46 -34.54
CA LYS A 24 12.11 9.55 -35.54
C LYS A 24 10.90 10.27 -34.99
N ALA A 25 10.47 10.01 -33.79
CA ALA A 25 9.34 10.69 -33.13
C ALA A 25 9.62 12.20 -33.00
N HIS A 26 10.79 12.59 -32.50
CA HIS A 26 11.18 14.00 -32.40
C HIS A 26 11.22 14.70 -33.77
N SER A 27 11.65 13.99 -34.82
CA SER A 27 11.67 14.55 -36.17
C SER A 27 10.27 14.81 -36.75
N LEU A 28 9.30 13.97 -36.38
CA LEU A 28 7.90 14.07 -36.84
C LEU A 28 7.07 15.02 -35.98
N THR A 29 7.38 15.11 -34.72
CA THR A 29 6.64 15.92 -33.74
C THR A 29 7.60 16.76 -32.89
N PRO A 30 8.20 17.81 -33.45
CA PRO A 30 9.14 18.64 -32.72
C PRO A 30 8.54 19.22 -31.42
N GLY A 31 9.30 19.18 -30.33
CA GLY A 31 8.89 19.70 -29.02
C GLY A 31 7.96 18.78 -28.21
N LYS A 32 7.63 17.59 -28.73
CA LYS A 32 6.93 16.56 -27.94
C LYS A 32 7.93 15.64 -27.27
N LYS A 33 7.64 15.26 -26.02
CA LYS A 33 8.43 14.30 -25.27
C LYS A 33 8.09 12.87 -25.66
N THR A 34 9.09 12.01 -25.66
CA THR A 34 8.96 10.56 -25.82
C THR A 34 9.01 9.87 -24.47
N LEU A 35 8.23 8.79 -24.32
CA LEU A 35 8.14 8.02 -23.08
C LEU A 35 8.31 6.53 -23.38
N ILE A 36 9.07 5.84 -22.54
CA ILE A 36 9.04 4.38 -22.46
C ILE A 36 8.53 3.94 -21.09
N SER A 37 7.88 2.78 -21.05
CA SER A 37 7.36 2.22 -19.81
C SER A 37 7.89 0.78 -19.63
N PRO A 38 9.15 0.63 -19.16
CA PRO A 38 9.73 -0.69 -18.89
C PRO A 38 9.08 -1.31 -17.65
N TYR A 39 8.97 -2.64 -17.67
CA TYR A 39 8.54 -3.41 -16.50
C TYR A 39 9.73 -3.74 -15.59
N GLY A 40 9.44 -4.18 -14.38
CA GLY A 40 10.39 -4.89 -13.54
C GLY A 40 11.16 -4.07 -12.52
N ILE A 41 10.75 -2.85 -12.18
CA ILE A 41 11.47 -2.09 -11.14
C ILE A 41 11.48 -2.80 -9.78
N GLY A 42 10.50 -3.68 -9.53
CA GLY A 42 10.44 -4.56 -8.37
C GLY A 42 11.36 -5.78 -8.45
N LEU A 43 12.00 -6.03 -9.61
CA LEU A 43 12.80 -7.21 -9.90
C LEU A 43 14.31 -6.94 -9.76
N SER A 44 15.09 -8.01 -9.69
CA SER A 44 16.54 -7.94 -9.50
C SER A 44 17.34 -7.50 -10.73
N GLU A 45 16.74 -7.51 -11.92
CA GLU A 45 17.39 -7.11 -13.17
C GLU A 45 17.94 -5.68 -13.14
N PHE A 46 17.37 -4.83 -12.31
CA PHE A 46 17.84 -3.47 -12.09
C PHE A 46 19.11 -3.39 -11.24
N ASP A 47 19.52 -4.48 -10.61
CA ASP A 47 20.79 -4.58 -9.88
C ASP A 47 21.99 -4.89 -10.79
N HIS A 48 21.77 -5.12 -12.10
CA HIS A 48 22.83 -5.40 -13.05
C HIS A 48 23.86 -4.25 -13.12
N PRO A 49 25.16 -4.53 -13.10
CA PRO A 49 26.22 -3.49 -13.04
C PRO A 49 26.24 -2.57 -14.26
N ASP A 50 25.80 -3.06 -15.44
CA ASP A 50 25.74 -2.27 -16.67
C ASP A 50 24.43 -1.47 -16.82
N PHE A 51 23.47 -1.59 -15.90
CA PHE A 51 22.18 -0.93 -16.01
C PHE A 51 22.31 0.57 -16.22
N GLU A 52 23.01 1.27 -15.34
CA GLU A 52 23.18 2.73 -15.42
C GLU A 52 23.95 3.13 -16.69
N LYS A 53 24.95 2.35 -17.09
CA LYS A 53 25.71 2.59 -18.31
C LYS A 53 24.86 2.48 -19.58
N GLN A 54 23.94 1.51 -19.65
CA GLN A 54 23.02 1.38 -20.77
C GLN A 54 21.94 2.46 -20.74
N MET A 55 21.43 2.78 -19.56
CA MET A 55 20.48 3.86 -19.38
C MET A 55 21.04 5.20 -19.81
N ALA A 56 22.32 5.47 -19.54
CA ALA A 56 22.99 6.69 -19.97
C ALA A 56 23.09 6.86 -21.51
N LYS A 57 22.87 5.79 -22.29
CA LYS A 57 22.83 5.85 -23.76
C LYS A 57 21.44 6.17 -24.32
N LEU A 58 20.38 6.11 -23.49
CA LEU A 58 19.02 6.40 -23.92
C LEU A 58 18.84 7.89 -24.25
N LYS A 59 18.11 8.14 -25.36
CA LYS A 59 17.73 9.48 -25.82
C LYS A 59 16.28 9.83 -25.49
N VAL A 60 15.57 8.95 -24.80
CA VAL A 60 14.19 9.14 -24.39
C VAL A 60 14.09 10.24 -23.33
N ASP A 61 12.99 10.99 -23.35
CA ASP A 61 12.79 12.09 -22.40
C ASP A 61 12.28 11.62 -21.05
N ILE A 62 11.48 10.55 -21.03
CA ILE A 62 10.75 10.07 -19.84
C ILE A 62 10.85 8.55 -19.75
N ILE A 63 11.14 8.05 -18.56
CA ILE A 63 11.03 6.62 -18.25
C ILE A 63 9.99 6.45 -17.14
N ALA A 64 8.89 5.75 -17.48
CA ALA A 64 7.79 5.42 -16.57
C ALA A 64 7.87 3.94 -16.18
N TYR A 65 8.54 3.64 -15.08
CA TYR A 65 8.72 2.24 -14.65
C TYR A 65 7.42 1.63 -14.17
N GLN A 66 7.09 0.44 -14.68
CA GLN A 66 6.05 -0.41 -14.11
C GLN A 66 6.54 -1.02 -12.81
N ASP A 67 5.73 -0.93 -11.77
CA ASP A 67 6.13 -1.36 -10.43
C ASP A 67 6.01 -2.88 -10.19
N GLU A 68 5.32 -3.60 -11.08
CA GLU A 68 5.13 -5.06 -11.04
C GLU A 68 4.44 -5.58 -9.77
N VAL A 69 3.85 -4.71 -8.98
CA VAL A 69 3.16 -5.13 -7.76
C VAL A 69 1.87 -5.87 -8.08
N GLY A 70 1.22 -5.52 -9.18
CA GLY A 70 0.04 -6.22 -9.69
C GLY A 70 0.35 -7.53 -10.41
N CYS A 71 1.46 -7.60 -11.11
CA CYS A 71 1.81 -8.69 -12.04
C CYS A 71 2.70 -9.76 -11.41
N VAL A 72 3.78 -9.36 -10.74
CA VAL A 72 4.76 -10.27 -10.15
C VAL A 72 4.84 -10.02 -8.65
N ARG A 73 4.28 -10.91 -7.86
CA ARG A 73 4.14 -10.68 -6.42
C ARG A 73 4.74 -11.77 -5.58
N ASP A 74 5.51 -11.31 -4.65
CA ASP A 74 5.85 -12.02 -3.43
C ASP A 74 5.74 -11.04 -2.25
N LYS A 75 5.87 -11.53 -1.04
CA LYS A 75 5.79 -10.72 0.18
C LYS A 75 6.86 -9.62 0.27
N PHE A 76 7.86 -9.63 -0.60
CA PHE A 76 8.96 -8.66 -0.61
C PHE A 76 8.82 -7.60 -1.70
N THR A 77 7.79 -7.69 -2.54
CA THR A 77 7.67 -6.78 -3.70
C THR A 77 7.58 -5.33 -3.26
N LEU A 78 6.68 -4.98 -2.32
CA LEU A 78 6.55 -3.61 -1.84
C LEU A 78 7.78 -3.08 -1.08
N PRO A 79 8.38 -3.81 -0.12
CA PRO A 79 9.64 -3.39 0.51
C PRO A 79 10.79 -3.21 -0.47
N ARG A 80 10.91 -4.10 -1.45
CA ARG A 80 11.93 -4.02 -2.52
C ARG A 80 11.69 -2.81 -3.41
N LEU A 81 10.43 -2.53 -3.75
CA LEU A 81 10.01 -1.40 -4.56
C LEU A 81 10.44 -0.06 -3.94
N LYS A 82 10.21 0.14 -2.65
CA LYS A 82 10.64 1.37 -1.93
C LYS A 82 12.13 1.62 -2.09
N LYS A 83 12.95 0.59 -1.91
CA LYS A 83 14.42 0.66 -2.09
C LYS A 83 14.79 0.97 -3.54
N ASN A 84 14.15 0.32 -4.51
CA ASN A 84 14.48 0.47 -5.92
C ASN A 84 14.06 1.84 -6.45
N TRP A 85 12.92 2.39 -6.02
CA TRP A 85 12.53 3.76 -6.38
C TRP A 85 13.59 4.78 -5.98
N GLN A 86 14.12 4.73 -4.77
CA GLN A 86 15.15 5.65 -4.31
C GLN A 86 16.42 5.52 -5.15
N ARG A 87 16.86 4.29 -5.41
CA ARG A 87 18.03 4.03 -6.27
C ARG A 87 17.82 4.56 -7.69
N MET A 88 16.66 4.34 -8.27
CA MET A 88 16.35 4.85 -9.61
C MET A 88 16.34 6.38 -9.63
N ARG A 89 15.78 7.02 -8.60
CA ARG A 89 15.80 8.48 -8.50
C ARG A 89 17.24 9.04 -8.52
N ASP A 90 18.13 8.41 -7.79
CA ASP A 90 19.53 8.84 -7.76
C ASP A 90 20.22 8.71 -9.14
N ILE A 91 19.93 7.65 -9.90
CA ILE A 91 20.42 7.47 -11.27
C ILE A 91 19.84 8.53 -12.20
N HIS A 92 18.53 8.74 -12.17
CA HIS A 92 17.84 9.73 -13.00
C HIS A 92 18.34 11.15 -12.76
N ASN A 93 18.62 11.50 -11.50
CA ASN A 93 19.20 12.80 -11.15
C ASN A 93 20.57 13.00 -11.80
N ARG A 94 21.41 11.93 -11.84
CA ARG A 94 22.72 12.00 -12.51
C ARG A 94 22.62 12.12 -14.02
N LEU A 95 21.64 11.45 -14.63
CA LEU A 95 21.46 11.39 -16.06
C LEU A 95 20.54 12.50 -16.62
N ASN A 96 19.85 13.24 -15.76
CA ASN A 96 18.89 14.28 -16.13
C ASN A 96 17.76 13.76 -17.04
N ILE A 97 17.24 12.56 -16.77
CA ILE A 97 16.10 11.94 -17.44
C ILE A 97 14.88 12.04 -16.51
N GLU A 98 13.73 12.45 -17.04
CA GLU A 98 12.49 12.53 -16.25
C GLU A 98 12.02 11.12 -15.81
N MET A 99 11.70 10.96 -14.54
CA MET A 99 11.34 9.67 -13.94
C MET A 99 9.89 9.63 -13.52
N TRP A 100 9.11 8.72 -14.10
CA TRP A 100 7.73 8.49 -13.68
C TRP A 100 7.56 7.10 -13.07
N ALA A 101 6.57 6.96 -12.19
CA ALA A 101 6.06 5.68 -11.73
C ALA A 101 4.82 5.29 -12.54
N ASN A 102 4.74 4.02 -12.94
CA ASN A 102 3.54 3.41 -13.51
C ASN A 102 3.04 2.34 -12.55
N CYS A 103 2.10 2.73 -11.67
CA CYS A 103 1.59 1.88 -10.61
C CYS A 103 0.49 0.95 -11.13
N GLU A 104 0.64 -0.36 -10.91
CA GLU A 104 -0.34 -1.36 -11.30
C GLU A 104 -1.54 -1.36 -10.36
N THR A 105 -2.73 -1.19 -10.95
CA THR A 105 -4.00 -1.03 -10.22
C THR A 105 -4.77 -2.33 -10.05
N PHE A 106 -4.26 -3.41 -10.60
CA PHE A 106 -4.90 -4.72 -10.63
C PHE A 106 -4.14 -5.76 -9.82
N THR A 107 -4.78 -6.90 -9.67
CA THR A 107 -4.21 -8.13 -9.14
C THR A 107 -4.77 -9.33 -9.90
N TRP A 108 -4.10 -10.49 -9.85
CA TRP A 108 -4.67 -11.74 -10.35
C TRP A 108 -5.62 -12.33 -9.30
N GLU A 109 -6.79 -12.78 -9.74
CA GLU A 109 -7.80 -13.35 -8.84
C GLU A 109 -7.28 -14.57 -8.07
N GLU A 110 -6.55 -15.45 -8.74
CA GLU A 110 -6.02 -16.69 -8.14
C GLU A 110 -4.54 -16.63 -7.75
N GLY A 111 -3.86 -15.47 -7.97
CA GLY A 111 -2.47 -15.28 -7.54
C GLY A 111 -1.48 -15.02 -8.67
N THR A 112 -0.23 -14.86 -8.28
CA THR A 112 0.82 -14.13 -8.99
C THR A 112 1.25 -14.68 -10.34
N ASN A 113 1.18 -15.92 -10.59
CA ASN A 113 1.76 -16.52 -11.80
C ASN A 113 0.74 -17.25 -12.66
N ASP A 114 -0.51 -17.22 -12.24
CA ASP A 114 -1.57 -17.79 -13.04
C ASP A 114 -2.09 -16.75 -14.04
N ARG A 115 -1.35 -16.57 -15.12
CA ARG A 115 -1.75 -15.72 -16.25
C ARG A 115 -3.05 -16.17 -16.92
N GLN A 116 -3.69 -17.20 -16.41
CA GLN A 116 -4.96 -17.72 -16.88
C GLN A 116 -6.13 -17.23 -16.01
N SER A 117 -5.86 -16.73 -14.80
CA SER A 117 -6.90 -16.15 -13.97
C SER A 117 -7.27 -14.73 -14.42
N ALA A 118 -8.44 -14.27 -14.03
CA ALA A 118 -8.90 -12.92 -14.34
C ALA A 118 -8.06 -11.87 -13.61
N LEU A 119 -7.90 -10.70 -14.22
CA LEU A 119 -7.43 -9.50 -13.54
C LEU A 119 -8.59 -8.90 -12.76
N ILE A 120 -8.38 -8.63 -11.49
CA ILE A 120 -9.32 -7.93 -10.63
C ILE A 120 -8.69 -6.64 -10.09
N PRO A 121 -9.50 -5.63 -9.72
CA PRO A 121 -9.00 -4.43 -9.08
C PRO A 121 -8.24 -4.74 -7.80
N ALA A 122 -7.15 -4.04 -7.56
CA ALA A 122 -6.41 -4.09 -6.31
C ALA A 122 -7.17 -3.42 -5.16
N ALA A 123 -6.84 -3.73 -3.90
CA ALA A 123 -7.23 -2.91 -2.77
C ALA A 123 -6.66 -1.50 -2.93
N TYR A 124 -7.46 -0.46 -2.64
CA TYR A 124 -6.95 0.90 -2.75
C TYR A 124 -5.82 1.20 -1.74
N SER A 125 -5.88 0.60 -0.56
CA SER A 125 -4.80 0.65 0.43
C SER A 125 -3.46 0.16 -0.13
N ARG A 126 -3.47 -0.95 -0.91
CA ARG A 126 -2.27 -1.42 -1.61
C ARG A 126 -1.79 -0.42 -2.67
N LEU A 127 -2.69 0.07 -3.51
CA LEU A 127 -2.36 1.07 -4.55
C LEU A 127 -1.79 2.35 -3.92
N LEU A 128 -2.37 2.81 -2.83
CA LEU A 128 -1.88 3.99 -2.12
C LEU A 128 -0.47 3.76 -1.55
N SER A 129 -0.17 2.57 -1.04
CA SER A 129 1.21 2.22 -0.62
C SER A 129 2.22 2.33 -1.77
N GLN A 130 1.87 1.86 -2.97
CA GLN A 130 2.71 2.01 -4.17
C GLN A 130 2.93 3.48 -4.53
N GLN A 131 1.86 4.27 -4.55
CA GLN A 131 1.91 5.70 -4.87
C GLN A 131 2.72 6.50 -3.84
N VAL A 132 2.56 6.19 -2.56
CA VAL A 132 3.34 6.81 -1.47
C VAL A 132 4.82 6.45 -1.62
N ALA A 133 5.17 5.19 -1.89
CA ALA A 133 6.55 4.76 -2.08
C ALA A 133 7.22 5.52 -3.24
N ALA A 134 6.52 5.66 -4.37
CA ALA A 134 7.01 6.43 -5.52
C ALA A 134 7.13 7.93 -5.20
N SER A 135 6.15 8.50 -4.52
CA SER A 135 6.13 9.92 -4.13
C SER A 135 7.26 10.27 -3.17
N VAL A 136 7.51 9.42 -2.16
CA VAL A 136 8.62 9.62 -1.19
C VAL A 136 9.97 9.59 -1.88
N ALA A 137 10.14 8.75 -2.90
CA ALA A 137 11.35 8.72 -3.71
C ALA A 137 11.50 9.94 -4.65
N GLY A 138 10.45 10.76 -4.79
CA GLY A 138 10.50 11.99 -5.57
C GLY A 138 10.38 11.75 -7.08
N VAL A 139 9.56 10.79 -7.52
CA VAL A 139 9.23 10.66 -8.95
C VAL A 139 8.52 11.92 -9.46
N ASP A 140 8.76 12.28 -10.71
CA ASP A 140 8.23 13.51 -11.29
C ASP A 140 6.71 13.40 -11.54
N LYS A 141 6.21 12.19 -11.86
CA LYS A 141 4.77 11.89 -12.01
C LYS A 141 4.47 10.44 -11.68
N ILE A 142 3.22 10.22 -11.29
CA ILE A 142 2.63 8.89 -11.11
C ILE A 142 1.52 8.72 -12.14
N ILE A 143 1.60 7.65 -12.91
CA ILE A 143 0.54 7.15 -13.78
C ILE A 143 0.10 5.79 -13.30
N SER A 144 -1.04 5.31 -13.76
CA SER A 144 -1.58 4.02 -13.33
C SER A 144 -1.87 3.12 -14.53
N PHE A 145 -1.49 1.85 -14.42
CA PHE A 145 -1.79 0.79 -15.36
C PHE A 145 -2.54 -0.35 -14.64
N MET A 146 -3.73 -0.73 -15.02
CA MET A 146 -4.51 -0.24 -16.17
C MET A 146 -5.80 0.40 -15.65
N PHE A 147 -6.41 1.31 -16.46
CA PHE A 147 -7.59 2.04 -16.03
C PHE A 147 -8.88 1.32 -16.44
N GLY A 148 -9.05 1.05 -17.74
CA GLY A 148 -10.26 0.43 -18.26
C GLY A 148 -10.52 -0.97 -17.70
N GLY A 149 -11.71 -1.20 -17.18
CA GLY A 149 -12.11 -2.46 -16.55
C GLY A 149 -11.62 -2.68 -15.12
N ILE A 150 -10.72 -1.84 -14.62
CA ILE A 150 -10.12 -1.98 -13.28
C ILE A 150 -10.51 -0.81 -12.37
N ILE A 151 -10.46 0.43 -12.89
CA ILE A 151 -10.95 1.63 -12.17
C ILE A 151 -12.07 2.22 -12.99
N GLU A 152 -13.31 2.09 -12.52
CA GLU A 152 -14.48 2.53 -13.29
C GLU A 152 -15.40 3.41 -12.45
N ASP A 153 -15.73 4.57 -13.01
CA ASP A 153 -16.76 5.43 -12.44
C ASP A 153 -18.11 4.68 -12.44
N PRO A 154 -18.76 4.51 -11.28
CA PRO A 154 -20.07 3.86 -11.20
C PRO A 154 -21.14 4.54 -12.05
N LYS A 155 -20.93 5.79 -12.46
CA LYS A 155 -21.82 6.55 -13.34
C LYS A 155 -21.50 6.37 -14.83
N SER A 156 -20.44 5.64 -15.16
CA SER A 156 -20.09 5.36 -16.55
C SER A 156 -21.17 4.53 -17.21
N ALA A 157 -21.52 4.87 -18.45
CA ALA A 157 -22.47 4.12 -19.26
C ALA A 157 -21.97 2.71 -19.63
N TYR A 158 -20.66 2.50 -19.57
CA TYR A 158 -20.01 1.22 -19.88
C TYR A 158 -19.21 0.76 -18.68
N GLN A 159 -19.52 -0.44 -18.20
CA GLN A 159 -18.80 -1.13 -17.13
C GLN A 159 -18.14 -2.35 -17.76
N LEU A 160 -16.80 -2.31 -17.92
CA LEU A 160 -16.06 -3.33 -18.67
C LEU A 160 -15.53 -4.45 -17.78
N GLY A 161 -15.33 -4.18 -16.49
CA GLY A 161 -14.74 -5.10 -15.53
C GLY A 161 -15.77 -5.77 -14.62
N GLN A 162 -15.34 -6.01 -13.39
CA GLN A 162 -16.20 -6.48 -12.29
C GLN A 162 -16.74 -5.25 -11.53
N PRO A 163 -17.96 -4.77 -11.83
CA PRO A 163 -18.42 -3.44 -11.39
C PRO A 163 -18.33 -3.21 -9.88
N VAL A 164 -18.58 -4.27 -9.07
CA VAL A 164 -18.49 -4.15 -7.61
C VAL A 164 -17.09 -3.75 -7.16
N TRP A 165 -16.06 -4.33 -7.76
CA TRP A 165 -14.67 -4.10 -7.37
C TRP A 165 -14.07 -2.87 -8.05
N SER A 166 -14.32 -2.68 -9.34
CA SER A 166 -13.81 -1.54 -10.09
C SER A 166 -14.41 -0.21 -9.60
N ASN A 167 -15.70 -0.19 -9.29
CA ASN A 167 -16.36 0.95 -8.69
C ASN A 167 -15.88 1.22 -7.26
N ASN A 168 -15.60 0.17 -6.48
CA ASN A 168 -15.06 0.32 -5.14
C ASN A 168 -13.65 0.96 -5.18
N LEU A 169 -12.79 0.48 -6.07
CA LEU A 169 -11.46 1.07 -6.27
C LEU A 169 -11.56 2.55 -6.70
N TYR A 170 -12.45 2.86 -7.65
CA TYR A 170 -12.71 4.23 -8.09
C TYR A 170 -13.19 5.12 -6.95
N ASN A 171 -14.20 4.68 -6.19
CA ASN A 171 -14.78 5.45 -5.10
C ASN A 171 -13.74 5.73 -3.99
N ASN A 172 -12.91 4.76 -3.64
CA ASN A 172 -11.84 4.94 -2.66
C ASN A 172 -10.76 5.92 -3.15
N TYR A 173 -10.37 5.82 -4.43
CA TYR A 173 -9.46 6.77 -5.05
C TYR A 173 -10.04 8.20 -5.03
N MET A 174 -11.30 8.37 -5.37
CA MET A 174 -11.97 9.67 -5.35
C MET A 174 -12.10 10.21 -3.93
N ALA A 175 -12.45 9.37 -2.95
CA ALA A 175 -12.50 9.76 -1.55
C ALA A 175 -11.14 10.28 -1.05
N TRP A 176 -10.04 9.58 -1.36
CA TRP A 176 -8.70 10.05 -1.04
C TRP A 176 -8.40 11.39 -1.72
N LYS A 177 -8.70 11.53 -3.01
CA LYS A 177 -8.48 12.75 -3.79
C LYS A 177 -9.26 13.94 -3.24
N GLU A 178 -10.48 13.72 -2.78
CA GLU A 178 -11.34 14.72 -2.14
C GLU A 178 -10.98 15.01 -0.69
N GLY A 179 -10.04 14.26 -0.15
CA GLY A 179 -9.48 14.50 1.18
C GLY A 179 -10.25 13.84 2.31
N ASP A 180 -10.87 12.70 2.05
CA ASP A 180 -11.52 11.89 3.08
C ASP A 180 -10.60 11.62 4.28
N SER A 181 -11.17 11.71 5.48
CA SER A 181 -10.41 11.65 6.71
C SER A 181 -9.75 10.29 6.97
N PHE A 182 -10.38 9.18 6.55
CA PHE A 182 -9.80 7.84 6.67
C PHE A 182 -8.54 7.72 5.81
N TRP A 183 -8.64 8.09 4.54
CA TRP A 183 -7.53 7.96 3.60
C TRP A 183 -6.35 8.89 3.95
N LYS A 184 -6.62 10.08 4.49
CA LYS A 184 -5.56 10.96 5.02
C LYS A 184 -4.84 10.34 6.23
N LEU A 185 -5.57 9.76 7.15
CA LEU A 185 -4.96 9.08 8.30
C LEU A 185 -4.19 7.83 7.83
N PHE A 186 -4.75 7.05 6.91
CA PHE A 186 -4.08 5.88 6.36
C PHE A 186 -2.77 6.25 5.64
N GLU A 187 -2.79 7.24 4.75
CA GLU A 187 -1.60 7.77 4.10
C GLU A 187 -0.55 8.23 5.12
N ALA A 188 -0.97 8.88 6.19
CA ALA A 188 -0.06 9.30 7.26
C ALA A 188 0.58 8.12 7.99
N THR A 189 -0.09 6.95 8.09
CA THR A 189 0.55 5.73 8.62
C THR A 189 1.66 5.23 7.70
N LEU A 190 1.46 5.28 6.38
CA LEU A 190 2.46 4.88 5.39
C LEU A 190 3.69 5.80 5.37
N LEU A 191 3.52 7.04 5.79
CA LEU A 191 4.57 8.07 5.87
C LEU A 191 5.22 8.14 7.26
N ASP A 192 4.83 7.30 8.20
CA ASP A 192 5.23 7.37 9.62
C ASP A 192 5.00 8.77 10.24
N LYS A 193 3.86 9.39 9.89
CA LYS A 193 3.48 10.73 10.36
C LYS A 193 2.30 10.70 11.32
N LEU A 194 1.73 9.53 11.59
CA LEU A 194 0.60 9.41 12.49
C LEU A 194 1.07 9.28 13.94
N VAL A 195 0.41 9.98 14.84
CA VAL A 195 0.69 9.91 16.27
C VAL A 195 -0.58 9.84 17.09
N ASN A 196 -0.48 9.22 18.26
CA ASN A 196 -1.51 9.30 19.26
C ASN A 196 -1.55 10.70 19.88
N SER A 197 -2.73 11.31 19.98
CA SER A 197 -2.91 12.62 20.59
C SER A 197 -2.79 12.60 22.13
N ALA A 198 -2.81 11.42 22.73
CA ALA A 198 -2.63 11.23 24.17
C ALA A 198 -1.63 10.11 24.43
N LYS A 199 -0.89 10.21 25.53
CA LYS A 199 -0.09 9.06 26.00
C LYS A 199 -1.03 7.89 26.28
N SER A 200 -0.70 6.75 25.72
CA SER A 200 -1.43 5.49 25.90
C SER A 200 -0.47 4.40 26.34
N GLU A 201 -0.96 3.47 27.12
CA GLU A 201 -0.21 2.30 27.56
C GLU A 201 -1.08 1.06 27.43
N MET A 202 -0.53 0.00 26.82
CA MET A 202 -1.22 -1.28 26.73
C MET A 202 -1.24 -1.97 28.06
N ILE A 203 -2.43 -2.40 28.48
CA ILE A 203 -2.62 -3.27 29.63
C ILE A 203 -2.67 -4.71 29.12
N GLY A 204 -1.67 -5.53 29.40
CA GLY A 204 -1.64 -6.91 28.96
C GLY A 204 -0.26 -7.53 29.00
N LYS A 205 -0.07 -8.59 28.21
CA LYS A 205 1.21 -9.30 28.08
C LYS A 205 2.25 -8.37 27.43
N VAL A 206 3.52 -8.61 27.74
CA VAL A 206 4.66 -7.80 27.24
C VAL A 206 4.63 -7.64 25.73
N ASP A 207 4.25 -8.69 25.01
CA ASP A 207 4.21 -8.70 23.54
C ASP A 207 3.14 -7.76 22.94
N MET A 208 2.11 -7.39 23.72
CA MET A 208 1.06 -6.47 23.26
C MET A 208 1.44 -4.98 23.37
N LYS A 209 2.55 -4.65 24.04
CA LYS A 209 2.99 -3.26 24.18
C LYS A 209 3.34 -2.61 22.85
N ALA A 210 3.72 -3.40 21.87
CA ALA A 210 3.99 -2.94 20.50
C ALA A 210 2.76 -2.28 19.83
N LEU A 211 1.53 -2.65 20.25
CA LEU A 211 0.30 -2.09 19.67
C LEU A 211 -0.01 -0.63 20.04
N ALA A 212 0.82 0.00 20.87
CA ALA A 212 0.65 1.40 21.27
C ALA A 212 2.00 2.10 21.50
N ASP A 213 3.07 1.64 20.85
CA ASP A 213 4.42 2.20 20.99
C ASP A 213 4.73 3.28 19.95
N GLY A 214 3.81 3.51 19.00
CA GLY A 214 3.93 4.49 17.93
C GLY A 214 4.84 4.06 16.78
N ARG A 215 5.14 2.75 16.65
CA ARG A 215 6.04 2.19 15.63
C ARG A 215 5.25 1.32 14.67
N VAL A 216 5.23 1.73 13.41
CA VAL A 216 4.54 0.97 12.37
C VAL A 216 5.47 -0.05 11.70
N ALA A 217 4.92 -1.20 11.34
CA ALA A 217 5.62 -2.26 10.62
C ALA A 217 5.59 -2.03 9.10
N GLU A 218 6.49 -2.69 8.39
CA GLU A 218 6.52 -2.74 6.93
C GLU A 218 5.54 -3.78 6.39
N GLU A 219 5.30 -3.78 5.07
CA GLU A 219 4.49 -4.79 4.36
C GLU A 219 5.23 -6.14 4.23
N ASP A 220 5.77 -6.62 5.32
CA ASP A 220 6.48 -7.91 5.42
C ASP A 220 5.99 -8.66 6.68
N SER A 221 5.44 -9.85 6.51
CA SER A 221 4.97 -10.69 7.62
C SER A 221 6.08 -11.12 8.58
N GLY A 222 7.34 -11.00 8.17
CA GLY A 222 8.52 -11.26 9.00
C GLY A 222 8.96 -10.06 9.85
N ASP A 223 8.36 -8.88 9.71
CA ASP A 223 8.69 -7.73 10.54
C ASP A 223 8.28 -7.99 12.00
N SER A 224 9.23 -7.85 12.92
CA SER A 224 9.05 -8.14 14.35
C SER A 224 8.10 -7.17 15.08
N ARG A 225 7.69 -6.09 14.42
CA ARG A 225 6.71 -5.13 14.95
C ARG A 225 5.27 -5.62 14.83
N TRP A 226 4.98 -6.65 14.01
CA TRP A 226 3.67 -7.27 13.95
C TRP A 226 3.39 -8.11 15.20
N VAL A 227 2.29 -7.82 15.88
CA VAL A 227 1.70 -8.67 16.93
C VAL A 227 0.74 -9.64 16.28
N ARG A 228 0.99 -10.93 16.47
CA ARG A 228 0.17 -11.99 15.88
C ARG A 228 -0.93 -12.43 16.83
N PHE A 229 -2.14 -12.50 16.32
CA PHE A 229 -3.31 -13.10 16.95
C PHE A 229 -3.77 -14.29 16.11
N GLU A 230 -3.97 -15.43 16.77
CA GLU A 230 -4.49 -16.63 16.12
C GLU A 230 -6.00 -16.53 15.93
N LYS A 231 -6.59 -17.47 15.19
CA LYS A 231 -8.05 -17.59 15.04
C LYS A 231 -8.76 -17.57 16.40
N GLY A 232 -9.80 -16.75 16.51
CA GLY A 232 -10.61 -16.64 17.74
C GLY A 232 -11.07 -15.22 18.02
N HIS A 233 -11.63 -15.04 19.21
CA HIS A 233 -11.98 -13.73 19.74
C HIS A 233 -10.83 -13.20 20.59
N HIS A 234 -10.47 -11.94 20.37
CA HIS A 234 -9.36 -11.27 21.07
C HIS A 234 -9.78 -9.92 21.62
N GLU A 235 -9.19 -9.58 22.75
CA GLU A 235 -9.38 -8.29 23.40
C GLU A 235 -8.04 -7.69 23.78
N VAL A 236 -7.87 -6.40 23.53
CA VAL A 236 -6.72 -5.60 23.96
C VAL A 236 -7.21 -4.35 24.66
N VAL A 237 -6.55 -3.97 25.76
CA VAL A 237 -6.94 -2.82 26.58
C VAL A 237 -5.85 -1.77 26.58
N ILE A 238 -6.24 -0.53 26.35
CA ILE A 238 -5.37 0.63 26.34
C ILE A 238 -5.78 1.56 27.50
N ASP A 239 -4.86 1.89 28.40
CA ASP A 239 -5.02 2.95 29.42
C ASP A 239 -4.54 4.28 28.85
N LEU A 240 -5.42 5.25 28.71
CA LEU A 240 -5.12 6.60 28.27
C LEU A 240 -4.53 7.46 29.40
N GLN A 241 -4.27 6.86 30.57
CA GLN A 241 -3.69 7.49 31.77
C GLN A 241 -4.54 8.60 32.40
N LYS A 242 -5.50 9.12 31.68
CA LYS A 242 -6.44 10.15 32.11
C LYS A 242 -7.75 10.06 31.34
N ASN A 243 -8.80 10.63 31.91
CA ASN A 243 -10.06 10.79 31.21
C ASN A 243 -9.87 11.65 29.96
N THR A 244 -10.07 11.03 28.79
CA THR A 244 -9.87 11.61 27.47
C THR A 244 -11.17 11.54 26.67
N SER A 245 -11.48 12.60 25.92
CA SER A 245 -12.57 12.58 24.94
C SER A 245 -12.13 11.68 23.78
N LEU A 246 -12.76 10.52 23.66
CA LEU A 246 -12.52 9.54 22.58
C LEU A 246 -13.31 9.97 21.36
N GLN A 247 -12.62 10.16 20.24
CA GLN A 247 -13.23 10.56 18.97
C GLN A 247 -13.03 9.51 17.88
N LYS A 248 -11.84 8.88 17.86
CA LYS A 248 -11.44 7.94 16.80
C LYS A 248 -10.52 6.86 17.35
N VAL A 249 -10.65 5.65 16.77
CA VAL A 249 -9.68 4.56 16.94
C VAL A 249 -9.33 4.05 15.54
N LEU A 250 -8.06 3.96 15.21
CA LEU A 250 -7.57 3.37 13.98
C LEU A 250 -6.77 2.13 14.32
N VAL A 251 -7.16 0.99 13.75
CA VAL A 251 -6.48 -0.30 13.91
C VAL A 251 -5.80 -0.63 12.60
N ARG A 252 -4.49 -0.83 12.61
CA ARG A 252 -3.70 -1.14 11.43
C ARG A 252 -3.39 -2.63 11.36
N THR A 253 -3.58 -3.24 10.19
CA THR A 253 -3.47 -4.69 10.00
C THR A 253 -2.68 -5.03 8.74
N LEU A 254 -2.12 -6.25 8.71
CA LEU A 254 -1.51 -6.83 7.52
C LEU A 254 -2.47 -7.84 6.87
N ASN A 255 -2.54 -7.84 5.55
CA ASN A 255 -3.18 -8.88 4.76
C ASN A 255 -2.12 -9.65 3.97
N TYR A 256 -2.12 -10.98 4.08
CA TYR A 256 -1.29 -11.88 3.27
C TYR A 256 -1.92 -13.28 3.26
N ASN A 257 -2.76 -13.51 2.28
CA ASN A 257 -3.61 -14.71 2.23
C ASN A 257 -2.83 -16.02 2.10
N GLN A 258 -1.65 -16.01 1.47
CA GLN A 258 -0.82 -17.22 1.37
C GLN A 258 -0.37 -17.75 2.74
N GLU A 259 -0.12 -16.86 3.70
CA GLU A 259 0.21 -17.23 5.09
C GLU A 259 -1.01 -17.23 6.00
N LYS A 260 -2.22 -17.15 5.44
CA LYS A 260 -3.48 -17.09 6.19
C LYS A 260 -3.49 -15.93 7.19
N ILE A 261 -3.03 -14.77 6.75
CA ILE A 261 -3.07 -13.53 7.48
C ILE A 261 -4.12 -12.63 6.83
N GLY A 262 -5.09 -12.19 7.60
CA GLY A 262 -6.17 -11.34 7.11
C GLY A 262 -6.62 -10.28 8.11
N ALA A 263 -7.44 -9.36 7.65
CA ALA A 263 -8.09 -8.41 8.53
C ALA A 263 -9.10 -9.12 9.46
N PRO A 264 -9.38 -8.57 10.64
CA PRO A 264 -10.47 -9.08 11.48
C PRO A 264 -11.81 -8.90 10.76
N LEU A 265 -12.81 -9.73 11.05
CA LEU A 265 -14.15 -9.55 10.50
C LEU A 265 -14.82 -8.26 10.98
N LYS A 266 -14.72 -8.04 12.28
CA LYS A 266 -15.30 -6.91 12.99
C LYS A 266 -14.36 -6.42 14.05
N VAL A 267 -14.37 -5.12 14.25
CA VAL A 267 -13.68 -4.47 15.36
C VAL A 267 -14.71 -3.80 16.25
N TYR A 268 -14.65 -4.12 17.52
CA TYR A 268 -15.51 -3.58 18.59
C TYR A 268 -14.69 -2.62 19.44
N VAL A 269 -15.21 -1.45 19.72
CA VAL A 269 -14.60 -0.49 20.66
C VAL A 269 -15.49 -0.37 21.87
N TYR A 270 -14.91 -0.63 23.03
CA TYR A 270 -15.55 -0.44 24.33
C TYR A 270 -14.81 0.64 25.12
N THR A 271 -15.52 1.31 26.01
CA THR A 271 -15.00 2.34 26.88
C THR A 271 -15.23 1.99 28.34
N SER A 272 -14.33 2.45 29.23
CA SER A 272 -14.44 2.27 30.66
C SER A 272 -13.77 3.39 31.44
N GLN A 273 -14.32 3.74 32.60
CA GLN A 273 -13.72 4.70 33.54
C GLN A 273 -12.83 4.02 34.59
N ASP A 274 -13.15 2.79 34.95
CA ASP A 274 -12.54 2.04 36.06
C ASP A 274 -11.64 0.87 35.60
N GLY A 275 -11.66 0.54 34.30
CA GLY A 275 -10.94 -0.59 33.73
C GLY A 275 -11.56 -1.96 34.04
N GLN A 276 -12.75 -1.99 34.64
CA GLN A 276 -13.47 -3.20 35.03
C GLN A 276 -14.79 -3.36 34.28
N THR A 277 -15.60 -2.29 34.26
CA THR A 277 -16.87 -2.27 33.55
C THR A 277 -16.71 -1.59 32.21
N TYR A 278 -16.99 -2.31 31.15
CA TYR A 278 -16.85 -1.84 29.77
C TYR A 278 -18.18 -1.72 29.07
N ASN A 279 -18.42 -0.57 28.45
CA ASN A 279 -19.61 -0.30 27.63
C ASN A 279 -19.22 -0.28 26.17
N LEU A 280 -20.01 -0.93 25.32
CA LEU A 280 -19.81 -0.91 23.86
C LEU A 280 -20.07 0.50 23.33
N ALA A 281 -19.07 1.10 22.71
CA ALA A 281 -19.14 2.41 22.09
C ALA A 281 -19.42 2.33 20.58
N SER A 282 -18.81 1.36 19.87
CA SER A 282 -19.01 1.20 18.43
C SER A 282 -18.59 -0.18 17.94
N ILE A 283 -19.14 -0.56 16.77
CA ILE A 283 -18.75 -1.74 16.01
C ILE A 283 -18.49 -1.30 14.57
N LYS A 284 -17.41 -1.80 13.97
CA LYS A 284 -17.09 -1.57 12.57
C LYS A 284 -16.76 -2.88 11.89
N ASP A 285 -17.35 -3.14 10.73
CA ASP A 285 -16.91 -4.21 9.84
C ASP A 285 -15.56 -3.80 9.22
N ALA A 286 -14.62 -4.73 9.19
CA ALA A 286 -13.38 -4.49 8.46
C ALA A 286 -13.64 -4.51 6.95
N PRO A 287 -12.86 -3.76 6.16
CA PRO A 287 -12.99 -3.81 4.72
C PRO A 287 -12.74 -5.23 4.21
N TYR A 288 -13.71 -5.79 3.50
CA TYR A 288 -13.53 -7.06 2.81
C TYR A 288 -12.88 -6.81 1.45
N PHE A 289 -11.87 -7.59 1.14
CA PHE A 289 -11.24 -7.60 -0.16
C PHE A 289 -11.22 -9.03 -0.73
N PRO A 290 -11.45 -9.20 -2.06
CA PRO A 290 -11.42 -10.53 -2.67
C PRO A 290 -10.08 -11.19 -2.49
N ASN A 291 -10.16 -12.49 -2.34
CA ASN A 291 -9.04 -13.36 -1.98
C ASN A 291 -7.96 -13.34 -3.07
N ASN A 292 -6.88 -12.65 -2.80
CA ASN A 292 -5.67 -12.74 -3.58
C ASN A 292 -4.64 -13.52 -2.77
N LYS A 293 -4.15 -14.62 -3.31
CA LYS A 293 -3.26 -15.53 -2.57
C LYS A 293 -1.89 -14.94 -2.28
N HIS A 294 -1.42 -14.00 -3.08
CA HIS A 294 -0.01 -13.58 -3.06
C HIS A 294 0.22 -12.11 -2.69
N ASP A 295 -0.80 -11.27 -2.73
CA ASP A 295 -0.64 -9.88 -2.31
C ASP A 295 -0.38 -9.78 -0.81
N THR A 296 0.60 -8.97 -0.48
CA THR A 296 0.86 -8.51 0.90
C THR A 296 0.64 -7.01 0.92
N TRP A 297 -0.29 -6.57 1.74
CA TRP A 297 -0.55 -5.13 1.88
C TRP A 297 -1.04 -4.78 3.28
N ILE A 298 -0.79 -3.55 3.67
CA ILE A 298 -1.33 -2.98 4.91
C ILE A 298 -2.74 -2.49 4.64
N ASP A 299 -3.61 -2.67 5.63
CA ASP A 299 -4.94 -2.08 5.68
C ASP A 299 -5.21 -1.47 7.05
N ALA A 300 -6.32 -0.79 7.19
CA ALA A 300 -6.72 -0.23 8.47
C ALA A 300 -8.23 -0.19 8.64
N VAL A 301 -8.68 -0.25 9.89
CA VAL A 301 -10.08 -0.07 10.27
C VAL A 301 -10.18 1.20 11.09
N LEU A 302 -10.89 2.19 10.59
CA LEU A 302 -11.18 3.42 11.32
C LEU A 302 -12.56 3.34 11.95
N ILE A 303 -12.60 3.47 13.26
CA ILE A 303 -13.80 3.68 14.05
C ILE A 303 -13.80 5.17 14.46
N ASP A 304 -14.70 5.94 13.92
CA ASP A 304 -14.81 7.38 14.13
C ASP A 304 -16.16 7.78 14.73
N ASN A 305 -16.37 9.10 14.89
CA ASN A 305 -17.58 9.69 15.45
C ASN A 305 -17.90 9.22 16.89
N LEU A 306 -16.88 8.74 17.62
CA LEU A 306 -17.00 8.42 19.03
C LEU A 306 -17.17 9.72 19.82
N LYS A 307 -18.03 9.70 20.85
CA LYS A 307 -18.33 10.87 21.69
C LYS A 307 -18.12 10.59 23.18
N GLU A 308 -17.43 9.50 23.46
CA GLU A 308 -17.24 9.01 24.81
C GLU A 308 -16.12 9.76 25.51
N LYS A 309 -16.28 9.95 26.83
CA LYS A 309 -15.19 10.39 27.70
C LYS A 309 -14.75 9.22 28.53
N THR A 310 -13.51 8.76 28.35
CA THR A 310 -13.04 7.51 28.92
C THR A 310 -11.57 7.56 29.31
N ARG A 311 -11.19 6.72 30.28
CA ARG A 311 -9.79 6.44 30.58
C ARG A 311 -9.29 5.16 29.89
N TYR A 312 -10.13 4.12 29.81
CA TYR A 312 -9.74 2.86 29.23
C TYR A 312 -10.50 2.61 27.93
N VAL A 313 -9.77 2.21 26.90
CA VAL A 313 -10.33 1.76 25.63
C VAL A 313 -10.01 0.28 25.47
N LYS A 314 -11.04 -0.54 25.28
CA LYS A 314 -10.87 -1.93 24.91
C LYS A 314 -11.22 -2.09 23.43
N VAL A 315 -10.30 -2.62 22.66
CA VAL A 315 -10.51 -3.05 21.29
C VAL A 315 -10.65 -4.56 21.27
N ALA A 316 -11.79 -5.05 20.81
CA ALA A 316 -12.05 -6.47 20.64
C ALA A 316 -12.29 -6.77 19.16
N PHE A 317 -11.96 -7.99 18.73
CA PHE A 317 -12.14 -8.39 17.34
C PHE A 317 -12.24 -9.90 17.18
N ASP A 318 -12.90 -10.31 16.09
CA ASP A 318 -13.05 -11.70 15.71
C ASP A 318 -12.11 -12.02 14.55
N ALA A 319 -11.21 -12.96 14.74
CA ALA A 319 -10.25 -13.43 13.76
C ALA A 319 -10.71 -14.77 13.16
N LEU A 320 -10.97 -14.82 11.85
CA LEU A 320 -11.24 -16.08 11.13
C LEU A 320 -9.97 -16.90 10.90
N GLU A 321 -8.87 -16.22 10.69
CA GLU A 321 -7.52 -16.73 10.50
C GLU A 321 -6.55 -15.96 11.38
N ASN A 322 -5.26 -15.96 11.09
CA ASN A 322 -4.33 -15.11 11.82
C ASN A 322 -4.60 -13.63 11.52
N VAL A 323 -4.59 -12.78 12.52
CA VAL A 323 -4.62 -11.33 12.38
C VAL A 323 -3.28 -10.77 12.87
N TYR A 324 -2.64 -9.95 12.05
CA TYR A 324 -1.43 -9.24 12.41
C TYR A 324 -1.77 -7.77 12.56
N MET A 325 -1.46 -7.21 13.73
CA MET A 325 -1.62 -5.80 14.05
C MET A 325 -0.29 -5.24 14.52
N ASP A 326 0.05 -4.03 14.13
CA ASP A 326 1.26 -3.37 14.61
C ASP A 326 0.96 -2.18 15.51
N GLU A 327 -0.15 -1.47 15.27
CA GLU A 327 -0.47 -0.28 16.04
C GLU A 327 -2.00 -0.08 16.14
N ILE A 328 -2.44 0.38 17.30
CA ILE A 328 -3.80 0.86 17.56
C ILE A 328 -3.71 2.32 17.95
N PHE A 329 -4.04 3.19 17.04
CA PHE A 329 -4.04 4.63 17.28
C PHE A 329 -5.34 5.08 17.95
N VAL A 330 -5.23 5.80 19.06
CA VAL A 330 -6.35 6.43 19.75
C VAL A 330 -6.30 7.93 19.54
N ASN A 331 -7.37 8.51 19.00
CA ASN A 331 -7.44 9.91 18.57
C ASN A 331 -6.23 10.30 17.70
N PRO A 332 -5.97 9.59 16.59
CA PRO A 332 -4.81 9.86 15.76
C PRO A 332 -4.80 11.29 15.23
N SER A 333 -3.61 11.89 15.17
CA SER A 333 -3.35 13.16 14.51
C SER A 333 -2.12 13.07 13.61
N ILE A 334 -2.10 13.87 12.55
CA ILE A 334 -1.00 13.93 11.58
C ILE A 334 0.00 14.98 12.08
N ARG A 335 1.30 14.61 12.15
CA ARG A 335 2.41 15.54 12.46
C ARG A 335 2.68 16.51 11.33
#